data_6fb7247d8bef96ae739b3c42e427f80d
#
_entry.id   6fb7247d8bef96ae739b3c42e427f80d
#
_cell.length_a   1.000
_cell.length_b   1.000
_cell.length_c   1.000
_cell.angle_alpha   90.00
_cell.angle_beta   90.00
_cell.angle_gamma   90.00
#
_symmetry.space_group_name_H-M   'P 1'
#
loop_
_entity.id
_entity.type
_entity.pdbx_description
1 polymer ?
#
loop_
_entity_poly.entity_id
_entity_poly.type
_entity_poly.pdbx_seq_one_letter_code
_entity_poly.pdbx_strand_id
1 'polypeptide(L)'
;MPPKVKFSKEAMIGIALQLVREEGIASLTARALAEKLGATPRVIFGQFANMAELQAEVIVAAEMVVVEYIRKALEDEKPFRSVGVAYILFASKEPQLFQLLFQNPSKDPIRRFQDFLPMKDHSYQMVLDSIVADYPLTLEEASRLYQHLFIYSHGMASMVASGIYQFSMEEVIGLLTEVCQSLIKEMVGKK
;
A
#
# COMPACT_ATOMS: atom_id res chain seq x y z
N MET A 1 -19.90 -39.31 -0.38
CA MET A 1 -19.52 -37.99 -0.86
C MET A 1 -18.64 -37.34 0.21
N PRO A 2 -17.44 -36.84 -0.07
CA PRO A 2 -16.72 -36.07 0.91
C PRO A 2 -17.55 -34.77 1.21
N PRO A 3 -17.56 -34.29 2.47
CA PRO A 3 -18.30 -33.09 2.82
C PRO A 3 -17.76 -31.91 1.99
N LYS A 4 -18.67 -31.17 1.33
CA LYS A 4 -18.32 -29.95 0.63
C LYS A 4 -17.60 -29.03 1.61
N VAL A 5 -16.37 -28.60 1.26
CA VAL A 5 -15.63 -27.60 2.01
C VAL A 5 -16.55 -26.39 2.12
N LYS A 6 -16.99 -26.06 3.32
CA LYS A 6 -17.98 -25.02 3.57
C LYS A 6 -17.46 -23.61 3.22
N PHE A 7 -16.12 -23.45 3.21
CA PHE A 7 -15.41 -22.19 2.89
C PHE A 7 -14.16 -22.50 2.07
N SER A 8 -13.96 -21.79 0.96
CA SER A 8 -12.72 -21.85 0.21
C SER A 8 -11.59 -21.08 0.91
N LYS A 9 -10.34 -21.34 0.51
CA LYS A 9 -9.16 -20.60 1.01
C LYS A 9 -9.32 -19.10 0.76
N GLU A 10 -9.74 -18.71 -0.43
CA GLU A 10 -9.96 -17.32 -0.86
C GLU A 10 -11.05 -16.64 -0.02
N ALA A 11 -12.16 -17.33 0.25
CA ALA A 11 -13.22 -16.79 1.10
C ALA A 11 -12.74 -16.54 2.53
N MET A 12 -11.91 -17.43 3.07
CA MET A 12 -11.31 -17.25 4.40
C MET A 12 -10.33 -16.09 4.42
N ILE A 13 -9.48 -15.93 3.39
CA ILE A 13 -8.57 -14.80 3.24
C ILE A 13 -9.35 -13.50 3.16
N GLY A 14 -10.43 -13.44 2.40
CA GLY A 14 -11.28 -12.25 2.29
C GLY A 14 -11.88 -11.82 3.63
N ILE A 15 -12.39 -12.77 4.42
CA ILE A 15 -12.95 -12.48 5.77
C ILE A 15 -11.82 -12.10 6.74
N ALA A 16 -10.67 -12.76 6.66
CA ALA A 16 -9.50 -12.43 7.47
C ALA A 16 -8.97 -11.01 7.16
N LEU A 17 -8.90 -10.64 5.87
CA LEU A 17 -8.55 -9.29 5.44
C LEU A 17 -9.53 -8.25 5.98
N GLN A 18 -10.84 -8.54 5.95
CA GLN A 18 -11.85 -7.64 6.51
C GLN A 18 -11.67 -7.47 8.03
N LEU A 19 -11.39 -8.54 8.77
CA LEU A 19 -11.10 -8.48 10.20
C LEU A 19 -9.87 -7.60 10.49
N VAL A 20 -8.80 -7.79 9.70
CA VAL A 20 -7.57 -6.96 9.83
C VAL A 20 -7.84 -5.50 9.48
N ARG A 21 -8.67 -5.23 8.48
CA ARG A 21 -9.08 -3.88 8.07
C ARG A 21 -9.82 -3.13 9.19
N GLU A 22 -10.66 -3.84 9.93
CA GLU A 22 -11.45 -3.28 11.02
C GLU A 22 -10.64 -3.14 12.33
N GLU A 23 -9.84 -4.14 12.68
CA GLU A 23 -9.28 -4.29 14.03
C GLU A 23 -7.75 -4.44 14.09
N GLY A 24 -7.08 -4.46 12.91
CA GLY A 24 -5.63 -4.64 12.79
C GLY A 24 -5.18 -6.10 12.87
N ILE A 25 -3.90 -6.34 12.53
CA ILE A 25 -3.34 -7.70 12.39
C ILE A 25 -3.34 -8.48 13.72
N ALA A 26 -3.25 -7.81 14.87
CA ALA A 26 -3.25 -8.45 16.18
C ALA A 26 -4.58 -9.16 16.49
N SER A 27 -5.70 -8.72 15.90
CA SER A 27 -7.01 -9.34 16.06
C SER A 27 -7.15 -10.65 15.28
N LEU A 28 -6.29 -10.89 14.28
CA LEU A 28 -6.35 -12.08 13.43
C LEU A 28 -5.89 -13.33 14.18
N THR A 29 -6.81 -13.93 14.89
CA THR A 29 -6.63 -15.22 15.58
C THR A 29 -7.53 -16.29 14.97
N ALA A 30 -7.17 -17.56 15.13
CA ALA A 30 -8.01 -18.67 14.66
C ALA A 30 -9.42 -18.64 15.28
N ARG A 31 -9.55 -18.16 16.52
CA ARG A 31 -10.84 -18.03 17.22
C ARG A 31 -11.69 -16.91 16.61
N ALA A 32 -11.13 -15.71 16.45
CA ALA A 32 -11.85 -14.57 15.89
C ALA A 32 -12.31 -14.84 14.45
N LEU A 33 -11.41 -15.43 13.61
CA LEU A 33 -11.78 -15.80 12.26
C LEU A 33 -12.86 -16.89 12.22
N ALA A 34 -12.76 -17.90 13.07
CA ALA A 34 -13.78 -18.95 13.15
C ALA A 34 -15.15 -18.41 13.58
N GLU A 35 -15.17 -17.45 14.49
CA GLU A 35 -16.40 -16.76 14.91
C GLU A 35 -17.05 -15.99 13.74
N LYS A 36 -16.26 -15.19 12.99
CA LYS A 36 -16.73 -14.49 11.77
C LYS A 36 -17.25 -15.44 10.70
N LEU A 37 -16.67 -16.65 10.59
CA LEU A 37 -17.09 -17.72 9.68
C LEU A 37 -18.33 -18.50 10.15
N GLY A 38 -18.75 -18.35 11.41
CA GLY A 38 -19.76 -19.22 12.03
C GLY A 38 -19.32 -20.71 12.05
N ALA A 39 -18.02 -20.95 12.30
CA ALA A 39 -17.37 -22.25 12.23
C ALA A 39 -16.49 -22.52 13.48
N THR A 40 -15.80 -23.65 13.50
CA THR A 40 -14.79 -23.94 14.53
C THR A 40 -13.38 -23.66 13.98
N PRO A 41 -12.37 -23.38 14.84
CA PRO A 41 -10.99 -23.16 14.41
C PRO A 41 -10.39 -24.29 13.58
N ARG A 42 -10.88 -25.53 13.74
CA ARG A 42 -10.45 -26.69 12.96
C ARG A 42 -10.66 -26.51 11.45
N VAL A 43 -11.70 -25.75 11.07
CA VAL A 43 -12.01 -25.50 9.65
C VAL A 43 -10.89 -24.67 8.99
N ILE A 44 -10.29 -23.72 9.72
CA ILE A 44 -9.18 -22.89 9.26
C ILE A 44 -7.95 -23.76 9.00
N PHE A 45 -7.59 -24.63 9.94
CA PHE A 45 -6.45 -25.54 9.82
C PHE A 45 -6.67 -26.69 8.82
N GLY A 46 -7.85 -26.79 8.23
CA GLY A 46 -8.10 -27.62 7.04
C GLY A 46 -7.64 -26.97 5.74
N GLN A 47 -7.41 -25.64 5.73
CA GLN A 47 -6.97 -24.87 4.56
C GLN A 47 -5.57 -24.28 4.72
N PHE A 48 -5.11 -24.03 5.94
CA PHE A 48 -3.82 -23.45 6.27
C PHE A 48 -3.07 -24.33 7.25
N ALA A 49 -1.78 -24.53 7.03
CA ALA A 49 -0.94 -25.33 7.94
C ALA A 49 -0.83 -24.70 9.34
N ASN A 50 -0.86 -23.37 9.41
CA ASN A 50 -0.78 -22.60 10.66
C ASN A 50 -1.25 -21.14 10.44
N MET A 51 -1.31 -20.36 11.53
CA MET A 51 -1.71 -18.96 11.46
C MET A 51 -0.71 -18.09 10.70
N ALA A 52 0.57 -18.45 10.68
CA ALA A 52 1.58 -17.67 9.93
C ALA A 52 1.35 -17.76 8.41
N GLU A 53 0.94 -18.93 7.90
CA GLU A 53 0.55 -19.07 6.49
C GLU A 53 -0.67 -18.21 6.16
N LEU A 54 -1.72 -18.24 7.00
CA LEU A 54 -2.87 -17.37 6.80
C LEU A 54 -2.49 -15.89 6.85
N GLN A 55 -1.66 -15.47 7.79
CA GLN A 55 -1.19 -14.09 7.89
C GLN A 55 -0.40 -13.66 6.65
N ALA A 56 0.45 -14.53 6.10
CA ALA A 56 1.18 -14.25 4.86
C ALA A 56 0.22 -14.03 3.68
N GLU A 57 -0.81 -14.84 3.54
CA GLU A 57 -1.82 -14.67 2.49
C GLU A 57 -2.64 -13.39 2.68
N VAL A 58 -2.94 -12.99 3.91
CA VAL A 58 -3.62 -11.72 4.21
C VAL A 58 -2.73 -10.53 3.88
N ILE A 59 -1.42 -10.61 4.12
CA ILE A 59 -0.46 -9.56 3.71
C ILE A 59 -0.47 -9.41 2.19
N VAL A 60 -0.42 -10.50 1.43
CA VAL A 60 -0.52 -10.46 -0.04
C VAL A 60 -1.84 -9.84 -0.48
N ALA A 61 -2.96 -10.20 0.16
CA ALA A 61 -4.26 -9.60 -0.13
C ALA A 61 -4.30 -8.10 0.19
N ALA A 62 -3.64 -7.65 1.26
CA ALA A 62 -3.51 -6.23 1.61
C ALA A 62 -2.64 -5.46 0.59
N GLU A 63 -1.55 -6.08 0.09
CA GLU A 63 -0.73 -5.51 -1.00
C GLU A 63 -1.58 -5.29 -2.26
N MET A 64 -2.49 -6.20 -2.60
CA MET A 64 -3.38 -6.02 -3.75
C MET A 64 -4.34 -4.84 -3.58
N VAL A 65 -4.73 -4.50 -2.35
CA VAL A 65 -5.56 -3.31 -2.10
C VAL A 65 -4.80 -2.03 -2.45
N VAL A 66 -3.57 -1.84 -1.98
CA VAL A 66 -2.79 -0.63 -2.32
C VAL A 66 -2.46 -0.58 -3.81
N VAL A 67 -2.15 -1.72 -4.43
CA VAL A 67 -1.92 -1.80 -5.88
C VAL A 67 -3.14 -1.30 -6.66
N GLU A 68 -4.35 -1.60 -6.22
CA GLU A 68 -5.57 -1.13 -6.90
C GLU A 68 -5.77 0.40 -6.77
N TYR A 69 -5.42 1.01 -5.62
CA TYR A 69 -5.40 2.48 -5.50
C TYR A 69 -4.43 3.11 -6.49
N ILE A 70 -3.22 2.55 -6.61
CA ILE A 70 -2.18 3.05 -7.53
C ILE A 70 -2.59 2.84 -8.99
N ARG A 71 -3.12 1.65 -9.33
CA ARG A 71 -3.57 1.34 -10.70
C ARG A 71 -4.62 2.34 -11.19
N LYS A 72 -5.62 2.66 -10.37
CA LYS A 72 -6.62 3.67 -10.70
C LYS A 72 -6.01 5.06 -10.91
N ALA A 73 -5.01 5.42 -10.10
CA ALA A 73 -4.34 6.70 -10.21
C ALA A 73 -3.50 6.81 -11.49
N LEU A 74 -2.97 5.70 -12.01
CA LEU A 74 -2.22 5.65 -13.26
C LEU A 74 -3.10 5.89 -14.51
N GLU A 75 -4.42 5.76 -14.39
CA GLU A 75 -5.39 6.04 -15.46
C GLU A 75 -5.78 7.53 -15.54
N ASP A 76 -5.29 8.37 -14.61
CA ASP A 76 -5.58 9.80 -14.55
C ASP A 76 -4.80 10.57 -15.65
N GLU A 77 -5.26 11.79 -15.98
CA GLU A 77 -4.56 12.70 -16.91
C GLU A 77 -3.17 13.12 -16.41
N LYS A 78 -2.95 13.09 -15.10
CA LYS A 78 -1.68 13.40 -14.44
C LYS A 78 -1.24 12.28 -13.51
N PRO A 79 -0.82 11.14 -14.08
CA PRO A 79 -0.57 9.90 -13.33
C PRO A 79 0.38 10.08 -12.15
N PHE A 80 1.49 10.79 -12.35
CA PHE A 80 2.50 11.00 -11.30
C PHE A 80 1.93 11.70 -10.06
N ARG A 81 1.19 12.78 -10.24
CA ARG A 81 0.53 13.47 -9.12
C ARG A 81 -0.52 12.59 -8.45
N SER A 82 -1.34 11.93 -9.26
CA SER A 82 -2.45 11.11 -8.78
C SER A 82 -1.99 9.90 -7.99
N VAL A 83 -0.84 9.30 -8.33
CA VAL A 83 -0.21 8.23 -7.56
C VAL A 83 0.17 8.68 -6.14
N GLY A 84 0.78 9.86 -5.97
CA GLY A 84 1.11 10.40 -4.64
C GLY A 84 -0.14 10.65 -3.79
N VAL A 85 -1.18 11.23 -4.39
CA VAL A 85 -2.48 11.45 -3.73
C VAL A 85 -3.16 10.13 -3.36
N ALA A 86 -3.17 9.16 -4.27
CA ALA A 86 -3.79 7.85 -4.04
C ALA A 86 -3.11 7.07 -2.91
N TYR A 87 -1.79 7.19 -2.76
CA TYR A 87 -1.05 6.59 -1.67
C TYR A 87 -1.45 7.15 -0.30
N ILE A 88 -1.60 8.48 -0.19
CA ILE A 88 -2.07 9.13 1.04
C ILE A 88 -3.54 8.81 1.30
N LEU A 89 -4.37 8.74 0.25
CA LEU A 89 -5.77 8.33 0.35
C LEU A 89 -5.92 6.90 0.85
N PHE A 90 -5.07 5.97 0.37
CA PHE A 90 -5.01 4.60 0.89
C PHE A 90 -4.74 4.60 2.40
N ALA A 91 -3.74 5.34 2.88
CA ALA A 91 -3.43 5.44 4.30
C ALA A 91 -4.60 6.00 5.13
N SER A 92 -5.37 6.94 4.56
CA SER A 92 -6.56 7.53 5.20
C SER A 92 -7.75 6.57 5.26
N LYS A 93 -7.98 5.81 4.18
CA LYS A 93 -9.15 4.91 4.07
C LYS A 93 -8.90 3.53 4.66
N GLU A 94 -7.65 3.11 4.68
CA GLU A 94 -7.20 1.77 5.07
C GLU A 94 -6.06 1.85 6.11
N PRO A 95 -6.22 2.57 7.23
CA PRO A 95 -5.12 2.83 8.16
C PRO A 95 -4.51 1.55 8.74
N GLN A 96 -5.33 0.53 9.03
CA GLN A 96 -4.85 -0.75 9.57
C GLN A 96 -4.04 -1.54 8.53
N LEU A 97 -4.44 -1.49 7.24
CA LEU A 97 -3.68 -2.13 6.17
C LEU A 97 -2.38 -1.36 5.89
N PHE A 98 -2.42 -0.02 5.95
CA PHE A 98 -1.21 0.79 5.84
C PHE A 98 -0.20 0.46 6.95
N GLN A 99 -0.65 0.38 8.20
CA GLN A 99 0.19 0.01 9.33
C GLN A 99 0.76 -1.41 9.17
N LEU A 100 -0.07 -2.37 8.74
CA LEU A 100 0.37 -3.74 8.47
C LEU A 100 1.50 -3.80 7.45
N LEU A 101 1.36 -3.07 6.33
CA LEU A 101 2.28 -3.17 5.20
C LEU A 101 3.56 -2.35 5.39
N PHE A 102 3.47 -1.17 6.05
CA PHE A 102 4.54 -0.18 6.02
C PHE A 102 5.07 0.23 7.40
N GLN A 103 4.39 -0.11 8.48
CA GLN A 103 4.80 0.26 9.85
C GLN A 103 5.09 -0.95 10.74
N ASN A 104 4.94 -2.16 10.20
CA ASN A 104 5.23 -3.37 10.95
C ASN A 104 6.72 -3.71 10.80
N PRO A 105 7.50 -3.81 11.91
CA PRO A 105 8.92 -4.08 11.82
C PRO A 105 9.16 -5.44 11.17
N SER A 106 9.87 -5.45 10.05
CA SER A 106 10.38 -6.68 9.45
C SER A 106 11.58 -7.20 10.23
N LYS A 107 11.74 -8.53 10.32
CA LYS A 107 12.93 -9.15 10.90
C LYS A 107 14.18 -8.82 10.09
N ASP A 108 14.03 -8.66 8.78
CA ASP A 108 15.10 -8.27 7.87
C ASP A 108 14.81 -6.87 7.31
N PRO A 109 15.70 -5.89 7.57
CA PRO A 109 15.51 -4.55 7.04
C PRO A 109 15.60 -4.55 5.52
N ILE A 110 14.70 -3.81 4.88
CA ILE A 110 14.74 -3.59 3.43
C ILE A 110 16.02 -2.82 3.10
N ARG A 111 16.83 -3.38 2.21
CA ARG A 111 18.15 -2.82 1.86
C ARG A 111 18.13 -1.92 0.63
N ARG A 112 17.14 -2.09 -0.24
CA ARG A 112 16.98 -1.29 -1.46
C ARG A 112 15.65 -0.56 -1.41
N PHE A 113 15.69 0.73 -1.71
CA PHE A 113 14.49 1.56 -1.72
C PHE A 113 13.39 1.01 -2.63
N GLN A 114 13.75 0.44 -3.76
CA GLN A 114 12.82 -0.17 -4.72
C GLN A 114 12.03 -1.34 -4.13
N ASP A 115 12.62 -2.08 -3.18
CA ASP A 115 11.95 -3.21 -2.52
C ASP A 115 10.88 -2.73 -1.51
N PHE A 116 10.94 -1.46 -1.12
CA PHE A 116 9.98 -0.81 -0.21
C PHE A 116 8.77 -0.20 -0.94
N LEU A 117 8.89 0.05 -2.24
CA LEU A 117 7.82 0.68 -3.00
C LEU A 117 6.60 -0.25 -3.10
N PRO A 118 5.36 0.32 -2.99
CA PRO A 118 4.13 -0.45 -3.16
C PRO A 118 3.90 -0.91 -4.60
N MET A 119 4.72 -0.42 -5.52
CA MET A 119 4.69 -0.78 -6.94
C MET A 119 5.94 -1.55 -7.28
N LYS A 120 5.73 -2.70 -7.89
CA LYS A 120 6.81 -3.55 -8.42
C LYS A 120 6.61 -3.64 -9.93
N ASP A 121 7.70 -3.75 -10.66
CA ASP A 121 7.72 -4.01 -12.11
C ASP A 121 7.12 -2.88 -12.98
N HIS A 122 6.13 -3.22 -13.80
CA HIS A 122 5.59 -2.36 -14.84
C HIS A 122 5.00 -1.03 -14.33
N SER A 123 4.32 -1.05 -13.19
CA SER A 123 3.68 0.15 -12.63
C SER A 123 4.70 1.23 -12.22
N TYR A 124 5.87 0.83 -11.73
CA TYR A 124 6.96 1.76 -11.42
C TYR A 124 7.47 2.44 -12.69
N GLN A 125 7.67 1.68 -13.77
CA GLN A 125 8.09 2.23 -15.06
C GLN A 125 7.06 3.22 -15.62
N MET A 126 5.76 2.90 -15.54
CA MET A 126 4.70 3.81 -15.98
C MET A 126 4.75 5.17 -15.26
N VAL A 127 5.05 5.18 -13.95
CA VAL A 127 5.23 6.44 -13.21
C VAL A 127 6.44 7.20 -13.72
N LEU A 128 7.59 6.55 -13.92
CA LEU A 128 8.80 7.21 -14.43
C LEU A 128 8.56 7.78 -15.84
N ASP A 129 7.90 7.03 -16.71
CA ASP A 129 7.56 7.47 -18.06
C ASP A 129 6.64 8.70 -18.02
N SER A 130 5.67 8.76 -17.10
CA SER A 130 4.81 9.92 -16.92
C SER A 130 5.58 11.16 -16.43
N ILE A 131 6.59 10.97 -15.57
CA ILE A 131 7.46 12.07 -15.12
C ILE A 131 8.27 12.63 -16.28
N VAL A 132 8.88 11.75 -17.08
CA VAL A 132 9.69 12.16 -18.24
C VAL A 132 8.83 12.81 -19.33
N ALA A 133 7.56 12.40 -19.47
CA ALA A 133 6.63 13.04 -20.39
C ALA A 133 6.25 14.47 -19.98
N ASP A 134 6.10 14.71 -18.67
CA ASP A 134 5.65 16.00 -18.12
C ASP A 134 6.81 16.98 -17.86
N TYR A 135 8.03 16.47 -17.62
CA TYR A 135 9.16 17.28 -17.19
C TYR A 135 10.44 16.97 -17.99
N PRO A 136 11.32 17.96 -18.24
CA PRO A 136 12.56 17.79 -19.01
C PRO A 136 13.65 17.07 -18.16
N LEU A 137 13.33 15.87 -17.67
CA LEU A 137 14.18 15.05 -16.81
C LEU A 137 14.60 13.77 -17.54
N THR A 138 15.81 13.28 -17.26
CA THR A 138 16.24 11.94 -17.63
C THR A 138 15.52 10.89 -16.74
N LEU A 139 15.54 9.61 -17.15
CA LEU A 139 14.99 8.52 -16.31
C LEU A 139 15.67 8.43 -14.94
N GLU A 140 16.96 8.71 -14.86
CA GLU A 140 17.69 8.73 -13.58
C GLU A 140 17.19 9.88 -12.68
N GLU A 141 17.03 11.08 -13.25
CA GLU A 141 16.47 12.25 -12.55
C GLU A 141 15.01 12.00 -12.13
N ALA A 142 14.19 11.38 -13.01
CA ALA A 142 12.82 11.00 -12.72
C ALA A 142 12.74 9.98 -11.56
N SER A 143 13.61 8.97 -11.56
CA SER A 143 13.72 8.01 -10.46
C SER A 143 14.08 8.69 -9.14
N ARG A 144 15.02 9.64 -9.17
CA ARG A 144 15.43 10.39 -7.98
C ARG A 144 14.31 11.33 -7.48
N LEU A 145 13.61 12.01 -8.39
CA LEU A 145 12.43 12.83 -8.05
C LEU A 145 11.34 11.98 -7.39
N TYR A 146 11.03 10.82 -7.98
CA TYR A 146 10.05 9.88 -7.43
C TYR A 146 10.44 9.42 -6.02
N GLN A 147 11.70 9.06 -5.78
CA GLN A 147 12.19 8.64 -4.46
C GLN A 147 11.97 9.73 -3.40
N HIS A 148 12.34 10.99 -3.69
CA HIS A 148 12.12 12.10 -2.77
C HIS A 148 10.64 12.31 -2.46
N LEU A 149 9.79 12.33 -3.49
CA LEU A 149 8.37 12.53 -3.31
C LEU A 149 7.68 11.35 -2.63
N PHE A 150 8.15 10.12 -2.87
CA PHE A 150 7.64 8.96 -2.15
C PHE A 150 7.96 9.05 -0.65
N ILE A 151 9.18 9.41 -0.26
CA ILE A 151 9.55 9.60 1.14
C ILE A 151 8.67 10.68 1.79
N TYR A 152 8.43 11.80 1.08
CA TYR A 152 7.56 12.86 1.56
C TYR A 152 6.11 12.40 1.72
N SER A 153 5.55 11.75 0.69
CA SER A 153 4.20 11.18 0.72
C SER A 153 4.04 10.12 1.80
N HIS A 154 5.07 9.29 2.03
CA HIS A 154 5.08 8.29 3.09
C HIS A 154 5.05 8.94 4.49
N GLY A 155 5.76 10.04 4.69
CA GLY A 155 5.66 10.83 5.91
C GLY A 155 4.25 11.34 6.18
N MET A 156 3.59 11.92 5.17
CA MET A 156 2.20 12.36 5.27
C MET A 156 1.24 11.18 5.53
N ALA A 157 1.38 10.10 4.76
CA ALA A 157 0.58 8.88 4.91
C ALA A 157 0.72 8.26 6.31
N SER A 158 1.93 8.27 6.86
CA SER A 158 2.19 7.77 8.22
C SER A 158 1.50 8.60 9.30
N MET A 159 1.50 9.94 9.17
CA MET A 159 0.78 10.84 10.08
C MET A 159 -0.73 10.60 10.01
N VAL A 160 -1.27 10.39 8.81
CA VAL A 160 -2.69 10.10 8.59
C VAL A 160 -3.08 8.74 9.19
N ALA A 161 -2.33 7.68 8.85
CA ALA A 161 -2.64 6.32 9.32
C ALA A 161 -2.51 6.14 10.84
N SER A 162 -1.65 6.92 11.49
CA SER A 162 -1.51 6.93 12.95
C SER A 162 -2.48 7.89 13.67
N GLY A 163 -3.32 8.62 12.92
CA GLY A 163 -4.27 9.58 13.49
C GLY A 163 -3.65 10.85 14.08
N ILE A 164 -2.35 11.08 13.84
CA ILE A 164 -1.63 12.27 14.34
C ILE A 164 -2.11 13.54 13.65
N TYR A 165 -2.37 13.45 12.33
CA TYR A 165 -2.84 14.59 11.53
C TYR A 165 -3.73 14.11 10.39
N GLN A 166 -4.71 14.93 10.04
CA GLN A 166 -5.56 14.71 8.86
C GLN A 166 -5.41 15.88 7.90
N PHE A 167 -4.84 15.60 6.74
CA PHE A 167 -4.71 16.58 5.68
C PHE A 167 -6.02 16.68 4.89
N SER A 168 -6.43 17.90 4.55
CA SER A 168 -7.42 18.10 3.49
C SER A 168 -6.84 17.71 2.12
N MET A 169 -7.68 17.44 1.14
CA MET A 169 -7.20 17.14 -0.22
C MET A 169 -6.44 18.31 -0.83
N GLU A 170 -6.83 19.54 -0.51
CA GLU A 170 -6.15 20.75 -0.96
C GLU A 170 -4.74 20.87 -0.38
N GLU A 171 -4.56 20.59 0.92
CA GLU A 171 -3.25 20.54 1.58
C GLU A 171 -2.35 19.45 0.97
N VAL A 172 -2.90 18.24 0.74
CA VAL A 172 -2.13 17.15 0.10
C VAL A 172 -1.60 17.58 -1.26
N ILE A 173 -2.48 18.09 -2.13
CA ILE A 173 -2.10 18.52 -3.48
C ILE A 173 -1.12 19.70 -3.41
N GLY A 174 -1.36 20.67 -2.55
CA GLY A 174 -0.52 21.86 -2.38
C GLY A 174 0.90 21.48 -1.97
N LEU A 175 1.04 20.73 -0.90
CA LEU A 175 2.33 20.31 -0.35
C LEU A 175 3.12 19.42 -1.32
N LEU A 176 2.47 18.46 -1.97
CA LEU A 176 3.14 17.63 -2.98
C LEU A 176 3.60 18.43 -4.19
N THR A 177 2.78 19.41 -4.64
CA THR A 177 3.12 20.27 -5.76
C THR A 177 4.31 21.18 -5.44
N GLU A 178 4.32 21.80 -4.27
CA GLU A 178 5.39 22.69 -3.82
C GLU A 178 6.74 21.97 -3.75
N VAL A 179 6.78 20.79 -3.12
CA VAL A 179 7.99 19.98 -3.01
C VAL A 179 8.44 19.50 -4.40
N CYS A 180 7.51 19.03 -5.23
CA CYS A 180 7.81 18.58 -6.58
C CYS A 180 8.45 19.68 -7.43
N GLN A 181 7.84 20.87 -7.46
CA GLN A 181 8.34 22.02 -8.23
C GLN A 181 9.71 22.48 -7.73
N SER A 182 9.94 22.50 -6.41
CA SER A 182 11.21 22.87 -5.81
C SER A 182 12.34 21.91 -6.22
N LEU A 183 12.07 20.60 -6.19
CA LEU A 183 13.03 19.58 -6.60
C LEU A 183 13.34 19.64 -8.10
N ILE A 184 12.31 19.83 -8.95
CA ILE A 184 12.50 19.95 -10.40
C ILE A 184 13.35 21.17 -10.71
N LYS A 185 13.06 22.34 -10.09
CA LYS A 185 13.83 23.56 -10.29
C LYS A 185 15.32 23.36 -9.93
N GLU A 186 15.60 22.65 -8.85
CA GLU A 186 16.98 22.35 -8.46
C GLU A 186 17.66 21.38 -9.44
N MET A 187 16.94 20.37 -9.93
CA MET A 187 17.49 19.37 -10.86
C MET A 187 17.78 19.97 -12.23
N VAL A 188 16.89 20.82 -12.74
CA VAL A 188 17.05 21.48 -14.05
C VAL A 188 18.04 22.65 -14.00
N GLY A 189 18.07 23.40 -12.90
CA GLY A 189 18.94 24.57 -12.74
C GLY A 189 20.43 24.23 -12.54
N LYS A 190 20.78 22.96 -12.40
CA LYS A 190 22.18 22.46 -12.33
C LYS A 190 22.74 22.01 -13.68
N LYS A 191 21.95 22.10 -14.75
CA LYS A 191 22.37 21.87 -16.15
C LYS A 191 22.82 23.18 -16.79
#